data_3af394e6c4540f080ec5e89fc19aa246
#
_entry.id   3af394e6c4540f080ec5e89fc19aa246
#
_cell.length_a   1.000
_cell.length_b   1.000
_cell.length_c   1.000
_cell.angle_alpha   90.00
_cell.angle_beta   90.00
_cell.angle_gamma   90.00
#
_symmetry.space_group_name_H-M   'P 1'
#
loop_
_entity.id
_entity.type
_entity.pdbx_description
1 polymer ?
#
loop_
_entity_poly.entity_id
_entity_poly.type
_entity_poly.pdbx_seq_one_letter_code
_entity_poly.pdbx_strand_id
1 'polypeptide(L)'
;VHEAWRAGVNKLLFLGSSCIYPRLAPQPMAENALLSGSLEPTNEPYAVAKIAGIKLCESYNRQYGTDYRSVMPTNLYGPGDNYHPENSHVLPAMIRRFHEAKLAEAPQVVIWGTGSAKREFLYVDDMAKACIHVMDLSPDTYKANTEVMHSHINVGTGEDLSIADLARLVAKVIGYEGEIVQDVSKPDGAPRKLLNVGRL
;
A
#
# COMPACT_ATOMS: atom_id res chain seq x y z
N VAL A 1 -7.99 -17.81 7.36
CA VAL A 1 -9.32 -17.94 6.71
C VAL A 1 -9.98 -19.25 7.12
N HIS A 2 -9.36 -20.42 6.84
CA HIS A 2 -9.95 -21.73 7.14
C HIS A 2 -10.29 -21.91 8.64
N GLU A 3 -9.37 -21.62 9.54
CA GLU A 3 -9.60 -21.74 10.98
C GLU A 3 -10.67 -20.76 11.50
N ALA A 4 -10.75 -19.56 10.92
CA ALA A 4 -11.84 -18.65 11.24
C ALA A 4 -13.22 -19.23 10.88
N TRP A 5 -13.33 -19.82 9.69
CA TRP A 5 -14.56 -20.51 9.28
C TRP A 5 -14.89 -21.70 10.20
N ARG A 6 -13.91 -22.56 10.53
CA ARG A 6 -14.11 -23.68 11.47
C ARG A 6 -14.58 -23.23 12.85
N ALA A 7 -14.11 -22.05 13.28
CA ALA A 7 -14.53 -21.44 14.54
C ALA A 7 -15.90 -20.72 14.48
N GLY A 8 -16.60 -20.79 13.34
CA GLY A 8 -17.91 -20.17 13.17
C GLY A 8 -17.88 -18.66 12.92
N VAL A 9 -16.72 -18.10 12.56
CA VAL A 9 -16.62 -16.67 12.21
C VAL A 9 -17.25 -16.44 10.85
N ASN A 10 -18.38 -15.73 10.83
CA ASN A 10 -19.14 -15.47 9.60
C ASN A 10 -18.67 -14.21 8.85
N LYS A 11 -18.00 -13.27 9.50
CA LYS A 11 -17.54 -12.01 8.93
C LYS A 11 -16.05 -11.80 9.23
N LEU A 12 -15.25 -11.52 8.20
CA LEU A 12 -13.80 -11.35 8.30
C LEU A 12 -13.32 -10.29 7.32
N LEU A 13 -12.38 -9.45 7.73
CA LEU A 13 -11.65 -8.55 6.84
C LEU A 13 -10.22 -9.04 6.67
N PHE A 14 -9.83 -9.28 5.41
CA PHE A 14 -8.48 -9.66 5.04
C PHE A 14 -7.73 -8.43 4.50
N LEU A 15 -6.58 -8.13 5.10
CA LEU A 15 -5.70 -7.06 4.64
C LEU A 15 -4.74 -7.59 3.57
N GLY A 16 -4.97 -7.19 2.33
CA GLY A 16 -4.07 -7.43 1.22
C GLY A 16 -2.92 -6.40 1.17
N SER A 17 -2.51 -6.05 -0.03
CA SER A 17 -1.48 -5.03 -0.30
C SER A 17 -1.52 -4.63 -1.76
N SER A 18 -1.23 -3.39 -2.10
CA SER A 18 -1.07 -2.94 -3.49
C SER A 18 0.07 -3.65 -4.25
N CYS A 19 0.95 -4.37 -3.53
CA CYS A 19 2.01 -5.21 -4.12
C CYS A 19 1.50 -6.45 -4.86
N ILE A 20 0.22 -6.78 -4.74
CA ILE A 20 -0.41 -7.91 -5.45
C ILE A 20 -0.65 -7.66 -6.93
N TYR A 21 -0.65 -6.40 -7.35
CA TYR A 21 -0.88 -6.05 -8.75
C TYR A 21 0.36 -6.30 -9.61
N PRO A 22 0.16 -6.62 -10.90
CA PRO A 22 1.27 -6.81 -11.82
C PRO A 22 2.20 -5.59 -11.85
N ARG A 23 3.50 -5.87 -12.05
CA ARG A 23 4.54 -4.83 -12.13
C ARG A 23 4.21 -3.72 -13.13
N LEU A 24 3.62 -4.08 -14.26
CA LEU A 24 3.27 -3.19 -15.36
C LEU A 24 1.75 -2.96 -15.48
N ALA A 25 1.00 -3.11 -14.39
CA ALA A 25 -0.42 -2.83 -14.40
C ALA A 25 -0.70 -1.38 -14.86
N PRO A 26 -1.76 -1.15 -15.64
CA PRO A 26 -2.22 0.20 -15.97
C PRO A 26 -2.43 1.06 -14.72
N GLN A 27 -2.14 2.34 -14.84
CA GLN A 27 -2.24 3.30 -13.72
C GLN A 27 -3.37 4.31 -13.98
N PRO A 28 -4.23 4.59 -12.98
CA PRO A 28 -4.29 3.97 -11.66
C PRO A 28 -4.76 2.50 -11.70
N MET A 29 -4.21 1.67 -10.79
CA MET A 29 -4.47 0.23 -10.76
C MET A 29 -5.88 -0.06 -10.25
N ALA A 30 -6.73 -0.62 -11.11
CA ALA A 30 -8.07 -1.09 -10.74
C ALA A 30 -8.02 -2.53 -10.21
N GLU A 31 -9.05 -2.95 -9.46
CA GLU A 31 -9.13 -4.27 -8.84
C GLU A 31 -9.09 -5.42 -9.84
N ASN A 32 -9.63 -5.24 -11.03
CA ASN A 32 -9.61 -6.24 -12.11
C ASN A 32 -8.21 -6.44 -12.74
N ALA A 33 -7.22 -5.60 -12.38
CA ALA A 33 -5.83 -5.82 -12.77
C ALA A 33 -5.16 -6.98 -12.01
N LEU A 34 -5.79 -7.52 -10.96
CA LEU A 34 -5.28 -8.66 -10.22
C LEU A 34 -5.09 -9.88 -11.14
N LEU A 35 -3.88 -10.47 -11.12
CA LEU A 35 -3.50 -11.63 -11.96
C LEU A 35 -3.49 -11.38 -13.48
N SER A 36 -3.47 -10.13 -13.93
CA SER A 36 -3.44 -9.81 -15.37
C SER A 36 -2.02 -9.79 -15.97
N GLY A 37 -0.98 -10.05 -15.18
CA GLY A 37 0.42 -10.06 -15.64
C GLY A 37 1.39 -10.49 -14.57
N SER A 38 2.70 -10.43 -14.88
CA SER A 38 3.77 -10.85 -13.97
C SER A 38 3.91 -9.91 -12.78
N LEU A 39 4.14 -10.48 -11.61
CA LEU A 39 4.40 -9.76 -10.37
C LEU A 39 5.80 -9.12 -10.36
N GLU A 40 6.06 -8.23 -9.40
CA GLU A 40 7.40 -7.73 -9.14
C GLU A 40 8.26 -8.84 -8.53
N PRO A 41 9.36 -9.30 -9.18
CA PRO A 41 10.12 -10.47 -8.75
C PRO A 41 10.65 -10.37 -7.31
N THR A 42 11.09 -9.19 -6.87
CA THR A 42 11.65 -9.00 -5.52
C THR A 42 10.60 -9.15 -4.41
N ASN A 43 9.32 -9.14 -4.76
CA ASN A 43 8.18 -9.11 -3.85
C ASN A 43 7.18 -10.25 -4.12
N GLU A 44 7.47 -11.08 -5.11
CA GLU A 44 6.57 -12.13 -5.59
C GLU A 44 6.08 -13.08 -4.49
N PRO A 45 6.93 -13.63 -3.60
CA PRO A 45 6.46 -14.56 -2.56
C PRO A 45 5.43 -13.94 -1.63
N TYR A 46 5.63 -12.67 -1.25
CA TYR A 46 4.68 -11.90 -0.44
C TYR A 46 3.38 -11.65 -1.21
N ALA A 47 3.49 -11.21 -2.46
CA ALA A 47 2.33 -10.93 -3.30
C ALA A 47 1.47 -12.18 -3.51
N VAL A 48 2.09 -13.34 -3.81
CA VAL A 48 1.40 -14.62 -3.96
C VAL A 48 0.66 -15.00 -2.68
N ALA A 49 1.28 -14.84 -1.52
CA ALA A 49 0.62 -15.14 -0.22
C ALA A 49 -0.62 -14.26 0.00
N LYS A 50 -0.54 -12.95 -0.34
CA LYS A 50 -1.68 -12.03 -0.23
C LYS A 50 -2.78 -12.34 -1.26
N ILE A 51 -2.42 -12.65 -2.50
CA ILE A 51 -3.37 -13.09 -3.54
C ILE A 51 -4.10 -14.36 -3.09
N ALA A 52 -3.38 -15.35 -2.57
CA ALA A 52 -3.99 -16.58 -2.06
C ALA A 52 -5.02 -16.29 -0.95
N GLY A 53 -4.73 -15.38 -0.02
CA GLY A 53 -5.65 -14.98 1.03
C GLY A 53 -6.94 -14.35 0.48
N ILE A 54 -6.83 -13.45 -0.51
CA ILE A 54 -7.99 -12.84 -1.18
C ILE A 54 -8.84 -13.92 -1.86
N LYS A 55 -8.21 -14.80 -2.66
CA LYS A 55 -8.91 -15.86 -3.39
C LYS A 55 -9.53 -16.89 -2.45
N LEU A 56 -8.94 -17.12 -1.28
CA LEU A 56 -9.58 -17.91 -0.22
C LEU A 56 -10.84 -17.23 0.31
N CYS A 57 -10.80 -15.94 0.64
CA CYS A 57 -11.99 -15.20 1.10
C CYS A 57 -13.11 -15.28 0.06
N GLU A 58 -12.82 -15.01 -1.21
CA GLU A 58 -13.79 -15.13 -2.31
C GLU A 58 -14.36 -16.56 -2.46
N SER A 59 -13.51 -17.58 -2.30
CA SER A 59 -13.92 -18.98 -2.41
C SER A 59 -14.83 -19.41 -1.25
N TYR A 60 -14.50 -18.98 -0.01
CA TYR A 60 -15.34 -19.26 1.16
C TYR A 60 -16.70 -18.57 1.07
N ASN A 61 -16.74 -17.34 0.57
CA ASN A 61 -18.01 -16.63 0.32
C ASN A 61 -18.92 -17.41 -0.64
N ARG A 62 -18.35 -17.93 -1.75
CA ARG A 62 -19.13 -18.71 -2.73
C ARG A 62 -19.56 -20.06 -2.21
N GLN A 63 -18.68 -20.77 -1.50
CA GLN A 63 -18.92 -22.16 -1.08
C GLN A 63 -19.74 -22.26 0.19
N TYR A 64 -19.53 -21.37 1.14
CA TYR A 64 -20.08 -21.47 2.49
C TYR A 64 -20.99 -20.29 2.88
N GLY A 65 -21.18 -19.32 1.99
CA GLY A 65 -22.04 -18.15 2.26
C GLY A 65 -21.50 -17.22 3.34
N THR A 66 -20.18 -17.19 3.57
CA THR A 66 -19.55 -16.28 4.51
C THR A 66 -19.51 -14.82 3.98
N ASP A 67 -19.27 -13.85 4.85
CA ASP A 67 -19.03 -12.44 4.50
C ASP A 67 -17.56 -12.09 4.76
N TYR A 68 -16.66 -12.70 3.98
CA TYR A 68 -15.23 -12.46 4.05
C TYR A 68 -14.82 -11.42 3.02
N ARG A 69 -14.43 -10.25 3.50
CA ARG A 69 -14.07 -9.08 2.67
C ARG A 69 -12.56 -8.90 2.61
N SER A 70 -12.08 -8.20 1.59
CA SER A 70 -10.66 -7.90 1.44
C SER A 70 -10.45 -6.45 1.04
N VAL A 71 -9.44 -5.80 1.61
CA VAL A 71 -9.03 -4.43 1.26
C VAL A 71 -7.56 -4.39 0.88
N MET A 72 -7.23 -3.54 -0.09
CA MET A 72 -5.88 -3.39 -0.64
C MET A 72 -5.35 -2.00 -0.30
N PRO A 73 -4.59 -1.86 0.80
CA PRO A 73 -3.99 -0.58 1.14
C PRO A 73 -2.85 -0.23 0.18
N THR A 74 -2.68 1.06 -0.06
CA THR A 74 -1.46 1.65 -0.59
C THR A 74 -0.36 1.70 0.48
N ASN A 75 0.70 2.51 0.30
CA ASN A 75 1.77 2.62 1.30
C ASN A 75 1.25 3.34 2.55
N LEU A 76 1.21 2.63 3.66
CA LEU A 76 0.77 3.18 4.94
C LEU A 76 1.91 3.90 5.65
N TYR A 77 1.56 4.91 6.43
CA TYR A 77 2.47 5.59 7.34
C TYR A 77 1.71 6.08 8.59
N GLY A 78 2.43 6.30 9.68
CA GLY A 78 1.83 6.84 10.90
C GLY A 78 2.66 6.58 12.15
N PRO A 79 2.13 6.93 13.33
CA PRO A 79 2.76 6.65 14.62
C PRO A 79 3.01 5.15 14.80
N GLY A 80 4.18 4.82 15.36
CA GLY A 80 4.56 3.42 15.58
C GLY A 80 5.10 2.68 14.35
N ASP A 81 5.36 3.39 13.25
CA ASP A 81 5.98 2.80 12.05
C ASP A 81 7.40 2.28 12.31
N ASN A 82 7.93 1.51 11.37
CA ASN A 82 9.29 0.98 11.45
C ASN A 82 10.30 2.01 10.93
N TYR A 83 11.09 2.60 11.83
CA TYR A 83 12.15 3.56 11.51
C TYR A 83 13.55 2.92 11.45
N HIS A 84 13.67 1.60 11.24
CA HIS A 84 14.96 0.93 11.15
C HIS A 84 15.78 1.50 9.97
N PRO A 85 17.11 1.75 10.12
CA PRO A 85 17.91 2.43 9.10
C PRO A 85 17.95 1.70 7.74
N GLU A 86 17.88 0.36 7.74
CA GLU A 86 18.04 -0.48 6.55
C GLU A 86 16.75 -1.18 6.11
N ASN A 87 15.79 -1.40 7.04
CA ASN A 87 14.62 -2.26 6.82
C ASN A 87 13.29 -1.51 6.93
N SER A 88 13.31 -0.18 6.82
CA SER A 88 12.10 0.64 6.82
C SER A 88 11.62 0.96 5.41
N HIS A 89 10.33 1.27 5.29
CA HIS A 89 9.77 1.80 4.06
C HIS A 89 10.24 3.24 3.78
N VAL A 90 10.04 3.70 2.54
CA VAL A 90 10.62 4.95 2.03
C VAL A 90 10.27 6.18 2.89
N LEU A 91 9.02 6.35 3.32
CA LEU A 91 8.63 7.53 4.10
C LEU A 91 9.22 7.53 5.52
N PRO A 92 9.09 6.48 6.36
CA PRO A 92 9.74 6.45 7.66
C PRO A 92 11.28 6.53 7.56
N ALA A 93 11.90 5.90 6.54
CA ALA A 93 13.33 6.05 6.28
C ALA A 93 13.72 7.51 6.01
N MET A 94 12.94 8.24 5.22
CA MET A 94 13.18 9.67 4.97
C MET A 94 13.00 10.50 6.23
N ILE A 95 11.92 10.32 6.97
CA ILE A 95 11.67 11.05 8.23
C ILE A 95 12.87 10.90 9.17
N ARG A 96 13.32 9.66 9.40
CA ARG A 96 14.49 9.40 10.23
C ARG A 96 15.75 10.07 9.68
N ARG A 97 16.06 9.86 8.41
CA ARG A 97 17.29 10.37 7.77
C ARG A 97 17.36 11.90 7.81
N PHE A 98 16.28 12.60 7.49
CA PHE A 98 16.23 14.05 7.54
C PHE A 98 16.30 14.58 8.98
N HIS A 99 15.68 13.88 9.93
CA HIS A 99 15.76 14.24 11.35
C HIS A 99 17.18 14.11 11.89
N GLU A 100 17.85 12.98 11.64
CA GLU A 100 19.24 12.76 12.04
C GLU A 100 20.20 13.75 11.36
N ALA A 101 20.00 14.04 10.07
CA ALA A 101 20.79 15.04 9.34
C ALA A 101 20.63 16.45 9.91
N LYS A 102 19.42 16.83 10.32
CA LYS A 102 19.19 18.11 10.99
C LYS A 102 19.91 18.19 12.34
N LEU A 103 19.83 17.14 13.16
CA LEU A 103 20.51 17.12 14.46
C LEU A 103 22.04 17.15 14.33
N ALA A 104 22.58 16.55 13.28
CA ALA A 104 24.02 16.52 12.99
C ALA A 104 24.51 17.75 12.18
N GLU A 105 23.62 18.69 11.86
CA GLU A 105 23.90 19.83 10.96
C GLU A 105 24.57 19.39 9.64
N ALA A 106 24.15 18.21 9.14
CA ALA A 106 24.72 17.64 7.92
C ALA A 106 24.41 18.52 6.70
N PRO A 107 25.42 18.80 5.82
CA PRO A 107 25.23 19.71 4.71
C PRO A 107 24.31 19.14 3.62
N GLN A 108 24.15 17.80 3.55
CA GLN A 108 23.33 17.16 2.52
C GLN A 108 22.68 15.86 3.02
N VAL A 109 21.53 15.52 2.41
CA VAL A 109 20.87 14.21 2.51
C VAL A 109 20.77 13.59 1.12
N VAL A 110 21.21 12.33 1.01
CA VAL A 110 21.19 11.58 -0.27
C VAL A 110 19.88 10.77 -0.37
N ILE A 111 19.16 10.94 -1.48
CA ILE A 111 18.05 10.07 -1.88
C ILE A 111 18.48 9.17 -3.04
N TRP A 112 17.96 7.95 -3.09
CA TRP A 112 18.32 6.99 -4.13
C TRP A 112 17.54 7.23 -5.43
N GLY A 113 18.22 6.97 -6.57
CA GLY A 113 17.67 7.11 -7.90
C GLY A 113 17.50 8.56 -8.35
N THR A 114 16.73 8.79 -9.38
CA THR A 114 16.41 10.13 -9.91
C THR A 114 15.37 10.87 -9.07
N GLY A 115 14.68 10.16 -8.16
CA GLY A 115 13.55 10.69 -7.41
C GLY A 115 12.27 10.87 -8.23
N SER A 116 12.25 10.43 -9.49
CA SER A 116 11.10 10.59 -10.39
C SER A 116 9.96 9.59 -10.13
N ALA A 117 10.27 8.44 -9.53
CA ALA A 117 9.29 7.42 -9.20
C ALA A 117 8.17 7.99 -8.30
N LYS A 118 6.91 7.65 -8.63
CA LYS A 118 5.73 8.16 -7.91
C LYS A 118 5.13 7.12 -6.99
N ARG A 119 4.72 7.55 -5.81
CA ARG A 119 4.08 6.70 -4.78
C ARG A 119 2.90 7.41 -4.15
N GLU A 120 1.91 6.63 -3.84
CA GLU A 120 0.74 7.01 -3.04
C GLU A 120 0.99 6.64 -1.59
N PHE A 121 0.56 7.49 -0.66
CA PHE A 121 0.68 7.28 0.79
C PHE A 121 -0.67 7.51 1.46
N LEU A 122 -0.98 6.69 2.46
CA LEU A 122 -2.21 6.79 3.24
C LEU A 122 -1.88 6.76 4.74
N TYR A 123 -2.46 7.68 5.49
CA TYR A 123 -2.31 7.70 6.95
C TYR A 123 -3.00 6.49 7.59
N VAL A 124 -2.33 5.87 8.57
CA VAL A 124 -2.77 4.58 9.13
C VAL A 124 -4.15 4.63 9.78
N ASP A 125 -4.52 5.75 10.42
CA ASP A 125 -5.86 5.90 11.02
C ASP A 125 -6.96 6.01 9.95
N ASP A 126 -6.67 6.58 8.79
CA ASP A 126 -7.61 6.61 7.67
C ASP A 126 -7.79 5.22 7.05
N MET A 127 -6.71 4.42 7.00
CA MET A 127 -6.83 3.00 6.66
C MET A 127 -7.71 2.25 7.67
N ALA A 128 -7.54 2.50 8.98
CA ALA A 128 -8.36 1.88 10.02
C ALA A 128 -9.84 2.26 9.86
N LYS A 129 -10.15 3.54 9.60
CA LYS A 129 -11.51 4.01 9.30
C LYS A 129 -12.09 3.34 8.06
N ALA A 130 -11.31 3.21 6.98
CA ALA A 130 -11.72 2.52 5.77
C ALA A 130 -12.02 1.03 6.03
N CYS A 131 -11.22 0.35 6.87
CA CYS A 131 -11.50 -1.02 7.30
C CYS A 131 -12.85 -1.13 8.00
N ILE A 132 -13.14 -0.24 8.96
CA ILE A 132 -14.42 -0.20 9.67
C ILE A 132 -15.56 0.08 8.69
N HIS A 133 -15.40 1.10 7.82
CA HIS A 133 -16.40 1.42 6.81
C HIS A 133 -16.73 0.22 5.92
N VAL A 134 -15.72 -0.45 5.37
CA VAL A 134 -15.92 -1.64 4.52
C VAL A 134 -16.60 -2.77 5.31
N MET A 135 -16.26 -2.95 6.59
CA MET A 135 -16.92 -3.96 7.45
C MET A 135 -18.36 -3.60 7.76
N ASP A 136 -18.71 -2.32 7.88
CA ASP A 136 -20.06 -1.85 8.22
C ASP A 136 -21.02 -1.83 7.02
N LEU A 137 -20.52 -1.89 5.79
CA LEU A 137 -21.38 -1.99 4.60
C LEU A 137 -22.32 -3.19 4.73
N SER A 138 -23.57 -3.02 4.28
CA SER A 138 -24.47 -4.17 4.14
C SER A 138 -23.91 -5.18 3.13
N PRO A 139 -24.20 -6.48 3.26
CA PRO A 139 -23.79 -7.47 2.27
C PRO A 139 -24.25 -7.12 0.85
N ASP A 140 -25.43 -6.55 0.71
CA ASP A 140 -25.99 -6.17 -0.59
C ASP A 140 -25.25 -4.97 -1.18
N THR A 141 -24.93 -3.95 -0.38
CA THR A 141 -24.12 -2.81 -0.82
C THR A 141 -22.71 -3.27 -1.25
N TYR A 142 -22.07 -4.12 -0.46
CA TYR A 142 -20.75 -4.65 -0.81
C TYR A 142 -20.77 -5.43 -2.12
N LYS A 143 -21.75 -6.35 -2.29
CA LYS A 143 -21.92 -7.15 -3.51
C LYS A 143 -22.26 -6.30 -4.73
N ALA A 144 -23.06 -5.25 -4.58
CA ALA A 144 -23.41 -4.35 -5.69
C ALA A 144 -22.22 -3.56 -6.23
N ASN A 145 -21.18 -3.33 -5.41
CA ASN A 145 -20.00 -2.56 -5.75
C ASN A 145 -18.74 -3.41 -6.00
N THR A 146 -18.85 -4.73 -5.95
CA THR A 146 -17.74 -5.65 -6.16
C THR A 146 -18.11 -6.78 -7.13
N GLU A 147 -17.11 -7.44 -7.68
CA GLU A 147 -17.29 -8.60 -8.56
C GLU A 147 -16.97 -9.89 -7.80
N VAL A 148 -17.65 -10.98 -8.12
CA VAL A 148 -17.51 -12.28 -7.44
C VAL A 148 -16.04 -12.77 -7.40
N MET A 149 -15.28 -12.51 -8.46
CA MET A 149 -13.87 -12.93 -8.59
C MET A 149 -12.87 -11.80 -8.35
N HIS A 150 -13.34 -10.58 -8.08
CA HIS A 150 -12.55 -9.40 -7.74
C HIS A 150 -13.30 -8.60 -6.67
N SER A 151 -13.57 -9.25 -5.52
CA SER A 151 -14.38 -8.67 -4.46
C SER A 151 -13.61 -7.78 -3.50
N HIS A 152 -12.30 -7.65 -3.66
CA HIS A 152 -11.50 -6.74 -2.86
C HIS A 152 -11.73 -5.27 -3.26
N ILE A 153 -11.45 -4.37 -2.33
CA ILE A 153 -11.59 -2.93 -2.49
C ILE A 153 -10.22 -2.27 -2.28
N ASN A 154 -9.79 -1.46 -3.23
CA ASN A 154 -8.60 -0.63 -3.10
C ASN A 154 -8.82 0.49 -2.08
N VAL A 155 -7.86 0.71 -1.21
CA VAL A 155 -7.88 1.76 -0.19
C VAL A 155 -6.63 2.63 -0.32
N GLY A 156 -6.84 3.86 -0.72
CA GLY A 156 -5.80 4.85 -0.96
C GLY A 156 -6.38 6.26 -0.96
N THR A 157 -5.55 7.24 -1.31
CA THR A 157 -5.95 8.64 -1.46
C THR A 157 -6.37 9.00 -2.88
N GLY A 158 -5.99 8.18 -3.86
CA GLY A 158 -6.14 8.51 -5.28
C GLY A 158 -5.14 9.56 -5.79
N GLU A 159 -4.16 9.94 -4.96
CA GLU A 159 -3.13 10.93 -5.28
C GLU A 159 -1.72 10.36 -5.04
N ASP A 160 -0.80 10.66 -5.93
CA ASP A 160 0.60 10.27 -5.79
C ASP A 160 1.54 11.47 -5.88
N LEU A 161 2.73 11.33 -5.31
CA LEU A 161 3.81 12.31 -5.44
C LEU A 161 5.12 11.62 -5.80
N SER A 162 6.05 12.37 -6.40
CA SER A 162 7.38 11.85 -6.69
C SER A 162 8.19 11.68 -5.39
N ILE A 163 9.16 10.77 -5.42
CA ILE A 163 10.10 10.58 -4.29
C ILE A 163 10.87 11.87 -4.01
N ALA A 164 11.19 12.65 -5.05
CA ALA A 164 11.84 13.96 -4.89
C ALA A 164 10.92 14.99 -4.20
N ASP A 165 9.61 15.01 -4.56
CA ASP A 165 8.63 15.89 -3.88
C ASP A 165 8.40 15.46 -2.43
N LEU A 166 8.34 14.15 -2.19
CA LEU A 166 8.25 13.59 -0.84
C LEU A 166 9.45 14.03 0.01
N ALA A 167 10.66 13.93 -0.52
CA ALA A 167 11.87 14.34 0.19
C ALA A 167 11.83 15.83 0.54
N ARG A 168 11.42 16.69 -0.41
CA ARG A 168 11.25 18.13 -0.16
C ARG A 168 10.19 18.42 0.91
N LEU A 169 9.08 17.70 0.87
CA LEU A 169 8.00 17.83 1.88
C LEU A 169 8.49 17.42 3.27
N VAL A 170 9.18 16.29 3.38
CA VAL A 170 9.74 15.80 4.65
C VAL A 170 10.79 16.77 5.19
N ALA A 171 11.72 17.24 4.36
CA ALA A 171 12.71 18.25 4.74
C ALA A 171 12.04 19.52 5.29
N LYS A 172 11.02 20.03 4.59
CA LYS A 172 10.26 21.22 5.02
C LYS A 172 9.59 21.01 6.37
N VAL A 173 8.91 19.87 6.58
CA VAL A 173 8.19 19.58 7.83
C VAL A 173 9.16 19.44 9.00
N ILE A 174 10.31 18.79 8.79
CA ILE A 174 11.35 18.62 9.81
C ILE A 174 12.12 19.93 10.06
N GLY A 175 12.13 20.85 9.09
CA GLY A 175 12.93 22.07 9.12
C GLY A 175 14.42 21.75 8.86
N TYR A 176 14.71 20.86 7.91
CA TYR A 176 16.05 20.61 7.40
C TYR A 176 16.35 21.56 6.23
N GLU A 177 17.45 22.28 6.32
CA GLU A 177 17.84 23.34 5.37
C GLU A 177 19.03 22.95 4.45
N GLY A 178 19.62 21.77 4.65
CA GLY A 178 20.72 21.29 3.82
C GLY A 178 20.25 20.83 2.43
N GLU A 179 21.20 20.46 1.58
CA GLU A 179 20.96 20.05 0.21
C GLU A 179 20.33 18.64 0.13
N ILE A 180 19.41 18.42 -0.83
CA ILE A 180 18.90 17.09 -1.17
C ILE A 180 19.59 16.63 -2.46
N VAL A 181 20.45 15.62 -2.36
CA VAL A 181 21.27 15.08 -3.46
C VAL A 181 20.70 13.76 -3.93
N GLN A 182 20.71 13.53 -5.25
CA GLN A 182 20.23 12.29 -5.88
C GLN A 182 21.41 11.36 -6.19
N ASP A 183 21.35 10.11 -5.71
CA ASP A 183 22.29 9.07 -6.12
C ASP A 183 21.69 8.26 -7.28
N VAL A 184 21.93 8.72 -8.49
CA VAL A 184 21.44 8.09 -9.73
C VAL A 184 22.12 6.74 -10.04
N SER A 185 23.15 6.32 -9.28
CA SER A 185 23.71 4.97 -9.38
C SER A 185 22.78 3.90 -8.81
N LYS A 186 21.79 4.30 -8.01
CA LYS A 186 20.77 3.42 -7.43
C LYS A 186 19.51 3.39 -8.30
N PRO A 187 18.80 2.24 -8.35
CA PRO A 187 17.60 2.12 -9.16
C PRO A 187 16.41 2.92 -8.59
N ASP A 188 15.58 3.45 -9.47
CA ASP A 188 14.32 4.15 -9.10
C ASP A 188 13.20 3.21 -8.63
N GLY A 189 13.26 1.93 -8.91
CA GLY A 189 12.17 0.97 -8.71
C GLY A 189 11.03 1.15 -9.73
N ALA A 190 9.82 0.69 -9.41
CA ALA A 190 8.66 0.84 -10.29
C ALA A 190 8.31 2.32 -10.52
N PRO A 191 8.06 2.76 -11.78
CA PRO A 191 7.86 4.18 -12.10
C PRO A 191 6.69 4.82 -11.35
N ARG A 192 5.57 4.09 -11.22
CA ARG A 192 4.36 4.58 -10.55
C ARG A 192 3.61 3.45 -9.85
N LYS A 193 3.02 3.77 -8.68
CA LYS A 193 2.06 2.91 -7.97
C LYS A 193 0.95 3.79 -7.41
N LEU A 194 -0.17 3.84 -8.10
CA LEU A 194 -1.38 4.56 -7.71
C LEU A 194 -2.57 3.62 -7.80
N LEU A 195 -3.41 3.59 -6.79
CA LEU A 195 -4.64 2.80 -6.79
C LEU A 195 -5.82 3.57 -7.42
N ASN A 196 -6.67 2.86 -8.13
CA ASN A 196 -8.00 3.35 -8.43
C ASN A 196 -8.88 3.10 -7.20
N VAL A 197 -9.38 4.16 -6.60
CA VAL A 197 -10.17 4.11 -5.35
C VAL A 197 -11.67 4.32 -5.58
N GLY A 198 -12.12 4.18 -6.80
CA GLY A 198 -13.51 4.46 -7.18
C GLY A 198 -14.56 3.50 -6.57
N ARG A 199 -14.14 2.40 -5.93
CA ARG A 199 -15.05 1.48 -5.21
C ARG A 199 -15.24 1.86 -3.73
N LEU A 200 -14.34 2.64 -3.14
CA LEU A 200 -14.40 3.09 -1.76
C LEU A 200 -15.29 4.33 -1.64
#